data_2f3da65b7ca60fcbb314ee6147a2aeae
#
_entry.id   2f3da65b7ca60fcbb314ee6147a2aeae
#
_cell.length_a   1.000
_cell.length_b   1.000
_cell.length_c   1.000
_cell.angle_alpha   90.00
_cell.angle_beta   90.00
_cell.angle_gamma   90.00
#
_symmetry.space_group_name_H-M   'P 1'
#
loop_
_entity.id
_entity.type
_entity.pdbx_description
1 polymer ?
#
loop_
_entity_poly.entity_id
_entity_poly.type
_entity_poly.pdbx_seq_one_letter_code
_entity_poly.pdbx_strand_id
1 'polypeptide(L)'
;DGVITVDELGVILSVNPSTELIFGFSTNELLGKKVDMLMPNSFAEQHDVYIPHFLTRNESKFIASAREVRGQRQNKEQFPMRISIAELPIEDNGQRRFIVIFADLQELKNQESKLNKIQKMHSIGKLSGGIAHDYNNMLGVIMGYCELLEHKLHDQPELKKYADQIKLAGNRGVELT
;
A
#
# COMPACT_ATOMS: atom_id res chain seq x y z
N ASP A 1 8.28 1.16 -18.86
CA ASP A 1 7.08 0.34 -19.04
C ASP A 1 7.39 -0.84 -19.95
N GLY A 2 6.84 -2.01 -19.61
CA GLY A 2 6.85 -3.19 -20.46
C GLY A 2 5.80 -3.07 -21.55
N VAL A 3 6.11 -3.60 -22.73
CA VAL A 3 5.21 -3.61 -23.88
C VAL A 3 5.31 -4.95 -24.57
N ILE A 4 4.16 -5.58 -24.80
CA ILE A 4 4.06 -6.78 -25.63
C ILE A 4 2.98 -6.59 -26.68
N THR A 5 3.11 -7.32 -27.80
CA THR A 5 1.99 -7.52 -28.70
C THR A 5 1.54 -8.97 -28.64
N VAL A 6 0.22 -9.16 -28.70
CA VAL A 6 -0.39 -10.49 -28.69
C VAL A 6 -1.40 -10.63 -29.84
N ASP A 7 -1.65 -11.87 -30.27
CA ASP A 7 -2.74 -12.18 -31.18
C ASP A 7 -4.10 -12.32 -30.47
N GLU A 8 -5.13 -12.68 -31.21
CA GLU A 8 -6.49 -12.89 -30.70
C GLU A 8 -6.62 -14.09 -29.74
N LEU A 9 -5.64 -14.98 -29.71
CA LEU A 9 -5.56 -16.14 -28.80
C LEU A 9 -4.70 -15.85 -27.55
N GLY A 10 -4.16 -14.61 -27.43
CA GLY A 10 -3.27 -14.23 -26.34
C GLY A 10 -1.84 -14.74 -26.48
N VAL A 11 -1.43 -15.16 -27.70
CA VAL A 11 -0.05 -15.59 -27.97
C VAL A 11 0.84 -14.36 -28.16
N ILE A 12 1.96 -14.33 -27.47
CA ILE A 12 2.93 -13.22 -27.50
C ILE A 12 3.68 -13.22 -28.83
N LEU A 13 3.55 -12.13 -29.58
CA LEU A 13 4.15 -11.92 -30.89
C LEU A 13 5.43 -11.08 -30.81
N SER A 14 5.49 -10.12 -29.91
CA SER A 14 6.68 -9.30 -29.67
C SER A 14 6.74 -8.82 -28.22
N VAL A 15 7.94 -8.51 -27.77
CA VAL A 15 8.22 -7.96 -26.43
C VAL A 15 9.28 -6.86 -26.55
N ASN A 16 9.23 -5.87 -25.67
CA ASN A 16 10.30 -4.90 -25.52
C ASN A 16 11.28 -5.33 -24.39
N PRO A 17 12.50 -4.78 -24.32
CA PRO A 17 13.48 -5.13 -23.29
C PRO A 17 13.00 -4.89 -21.86
N SER A 18 12.15 -3.88 -21.64
CA SER A 18 11.59 -3.62 -20.31
C SER A 18 10.69 -4.76 -19.80
N THR A 19 10.05 -5.51 -20.70
CA THR A 19 9.27 -6.70 -20.35
C THR A 19 10.14 -7.77 -19.72
N GLU A 20 11.33 -8.03 -20.29
CA GLU A 20 12.29 -8.99 -19.72
C GLU A 20 12.70 -8.59 -18.30
N LEU A 21 13.01 -7.30 -18.10
CA LEU A 21 13.39 -6.77 -16.77
C LEU A 21 12.26 -6.89 -15.73
N ILE A 22 11.02 -6.64 -16.15
CA ILE A 22 9.87 -6.68 -15.23
C ILE A 22 9.52 -8.11 -14.86
N PHE A 23 9.47 -9.03 -15.82
CA PHE A 23 8.99 -10.39 -15.55
C PHE A 23 10.11 -11.40 -15.30
N GLY A 24 11.35 -11.11 -15.70
CA GLY A 24 12.50 -11.98 -15.52
C GLY A 24 12.60 -13.10 -16.55
N PHE A 25 11.76 -13.12 -17.58
CA PHE A 25 11.85 -14.03 -18.72
C PHE A 25 12.64 -13.39 -19.85
N SER A 26 13.40 -14.18 -20.59
CA SER A 26 14.01 -13.73 -21.85
C SER A 26 12.98 -13.63 -22.97
N THR A 27 13.27 -12.82 -23.98
CA THR A 27 12.44 -12.71 -25.20
C THR A 27 12.13 -14.08 -25.81
N ASN A 28 13.12 -14.97 -25.90
CA ASN A 28 12.94 -16.30 -26.47
C ASN A 28 12.00 -17.21 -25.66
N GLU A 29 11.92 -17.00 -24.36
CA GLU A 29 11.00 -17.74 -23.49
C GLU A 29 9.57 -17.23 -23.59
N LEU A 30 9.39 -15.97 -23.97
CA LEU A 30 8.09 -15.31 -24.07
C LEU A 30 7.46 -15.47 -25.45
N LEU A 31 8.23 -15.37 -26.52
CA LEU A 31 7.71 -15.45 -27.89
C LEU A 31 7.00 -16.76 -28.17
N GLY A 32 5.81 -16.69 -28.76
CA GLY A 32 4.97 -17.84 -29.08
C GLY A 32 4.31 -18.51 -27.87
N LYS A 33 4.45 -17.96 -26.66
CA LYS A 33 3.76 -18.44 -25.45
C LYS A 33 2.52 -17.62 -25.19
N LYS A 34 1.56 -18.21 -24.44
CA LYS A 34 0.38 -17.48 -23.97
C LYS A 34 0.76 -16.48 -22.89
N VAL A 35 0.13 -15.32 -22.92
CA VAL A 35 0.29 -14.25 -21.92
C VAL A 35 -0.09 -14.67 -20.50
N ASP A 36 -0.84 -15.77 -20.35
CA ASP A 36 -1.25 -16.36 -19.07
C ASP A 36 -0.08 -16.68 -18.15
N MET A 37 1.11 -16.98 -18.71
CA MET A 37 2.32 -17.23 -17.94
C MET A 37 2.81 -16.02 -17.13
N LEU A 38 2.35 -14.81 -17.47
CA LEU A 38 2.69 -13.55 -16.81
C LEU A 38 1.74 -13.19 -15.67
N MET A 39 0.76 -14.03 -15.37
CA MET A 39 -0.23 -13.82 -14.34
C MET A 39 -0.34 -15.00 -13.38
N PRO A 40 -0.83 -14.81 -12.14
CA PRO A 40 -1.09 -15.90 -11.21
C PRO A 40 -2.13 -16.87 -11.74
N ASN A 41 -1.99 -18.17 -11.45
CA ASN A 41 -2.88 -19.25 -11.93
C ASN A 41 -4.36 -18.98 -11.66
N SER A 42 -4.71 -18.37 -10.53
CA SER A 42 -6.09 -18.01 -10.20
C SER A 42 -6.75 -17.03 -11.19
N PHE A 43 -5.95 -16.30 -11.96
CA PHE A 43 -6.43 -15.38 -13.00
C PHE A 43 -6.27 -15.98 -14.40
N ALA A 44 -5.28 -16.85 -14.60
CA ALA A 44 -5.02 -17.51 -15.88
C ALA A 44 -6.23 -18.35 -16.34
N GLU A 45 -6.84 -19.11 -15.44
CA GLU A 45 -8.04 -19.92 -15.74
C GLU A 45 -9.27 -19.08 -16.14
N GLN A 46 -9.38 -17.89 -15.62
CA GLN A 46 -10.45 -16.95 -15.99
C GLN A 46 -10.14 -16.19 -17.28
N HIS A 47 -8.86 -16.00 -17.59
CA HIS A 47 -8.41 -15.22 -18.73
C HIS A 47 -8.80 -15.88 -20.08
N ASP A 48 -8.73 -17.18 -20.18
CA ASP A 48 -9.19 -17.94 -21.37
C ASP A 48 -10.70 -17.75 -21.65
N VAL A 49 -11.49 -17.38 -20.62
CA VAL A 49 -12.92 -17.05 -20.77
C VAL A 49 -13.11 -15.56 -21.12
N TYR A 50 -12.22 -14.70 -20.64
CA TYR A 50 -12.34 -13.25 -20.87
C TYR A 50 -11.90 -12.82 -22.27
N ILE A 51 -10.90 -13.44 -22.89
CA ILE A 51 -10.43 -13.08 -24.24
C ILE A 51 -11.54 -13.20 -25.27
N PRO A 52 -12.27 -14.34 -25.40
CA PRO A 52 -13.38 -14.44 -26.36
C PRO A 52 -14.53 -13.46 -26.04
N HIS A 53 -14.81 -13.23 -24.77
CA HIS A 53 -15.86 -12.29 -24.33
C HIS A 53 -15.50 -10.84 -24.63
N PHE A 54 -14.21 -10.53 -24.58
CA PHE A 54 -13.65 -9.22 -24.91
C PHE A 54 -13.71 -8.96 -26.42
N LEU A 55 -13.47 -9.99 -27.22
CA LEU A 55 -13.48 -9.91 -28.69
C LEU A 55 -14.88 -9.83 -29.28
N THR A 56 -15.90 -10.41 -28.61
CA THR A 56 -17.30 -10.43 -29.07
C THR A 56 -18.08 -9.16 -28.76
N ARG A 57 -17.69 -8.43 -27.71
CA ARG A 57 -18.24 -7.12 -27.43
C ARG A 57 -17.48 -6.08 -28.24
N ASN A 58 -18.13 -5.57 -29.29
CA ASN A 58 -17.66 -4.46 -30.15
C ASN A 58 -17.53 -3.13 -29.37
N GLU A 59 -17.18 -3.21 -28.08
CA GLU A 59 -17.00 -2.08 -27.18
C GLU A 59 -15.54 -1.58 -27.28
N SER A 60 -15.26 -0.82 -28.35
CA SER A 60 -14.05 -0.01 -28.49
C SER A 60 -13.72 0.89 -27.26
N LYS A 61 -14.63 0.96 -26.30
CA LYS A 61 -14.49 1.71 -25.03
C LYS A 61 -13.67 1.00 -23.96
N PHE A 62 -13.39 -0.29 -24.05
CA PHE A 62 -12.61 -1.03 -23.06
C PHE A 62 -11.08 -0.94 -23.28
N ILE A 63 -10.68 -0.42 -24.40
CA ILE A 63 -9.29 -0.42 -24.88
C ILE A 63 -8.41 0.64 -24.22
N ALA A 64 -8.94 1.54 -23.38
CA ALA A 64 -8.13 2.63 -22.82
C ALA A 64 -8.17 2.77 -21.28
N SER A 65 -8.84 1.88 -20.56
CA SER A 65 -8.85 1.99 -19.10
C SER A 65 -7.68 1.22 -18.49
N ALA A 66 -6.70 1.96 -18.00
CA ALA A 66 -5.65 1.38 -17.18
C ALA A 66 -6.25 0.69 -15.94
N ARG A 67 -5.88 -0.57 -15.71
CA ARG A 67 -6.36 -1.38 -14.57
C ARG A 67 -5.18 -1.84 -13.73
N GLU A 68 -5.38 -1.86 -12.42
CA GLU A 68 -4.44 -2.53 -11.53
C GLU A 68 -4.78 -4.01 -11.45
N VAL A 69 -3.78 -4.84 -11.69
CA VAL A 69 -3.87 -6.30 -11.63
C VAL A 69 -2.63 -6.86 -10.94
N ARG A 70 -2.60 -8.16 -10.71
CA ARG A 70 -1.40 -8.85 -10.23
C ARG A 70 -0.68 -9.52 -11.39
N GLY A 71 0.61 -9.20 -11.55
CA GLY A 71 1.54 -9.93 -12.42
C GLY A 71 2.27 -11.00 -11.64
N GLN A 72 2.87 -11.96 -12.36
CA GLN A 72 3.73 -13.00 -11.80
C GLN A 72 5.04 -13.06 -12.58
N ARG A 73 6.17 -12.92 -11.88
CA ARG A 73 7.51 -13.04 -12.44
C ARG A 73 7.89 -14.53 -12.65
N GLN A 74 8.98 -14.77 -13.35
CA GLN A 74 9.53 -16.11 -13.56
C GLN A 74 9.82 -16.86 -12.23
N ASN A 75 10.30 -16.14 -11.22
CA ASN A 75 10.56 -16.66 -9.87
C ASN A 75 9.29 -16.91 -9.03
N LYS A 76 8.09 -16.79 -9.62
CA LYS A 76 6.77 -16.92 -8.98
C LYS A 76 6.41 -15.78 -8.02
N GLU A 77 7.22 -14.74 -7.89
CA GLU A 77 6.86 -13.54 -7.16
C GLU A 77 5.68 -12.84 -7.82
N GLN A 78 4.66 -12.51 -7.01
CA GLN A 78 3.51 -11.74 -7.45
C GLN A 78 3.72 -10.27 -7.12
N PHE A 79 3.42 -9.40 -8.06
CA PHE A 79 3.58 -7.96 -7.88
C PHE A 79 2.37 -7.19 -8.44
N PRO A 80 2.05 -6.02 -7.88
CA PRO A 80 1.01 -5.16 -8.43
C PRO A 80 1.53 -4.50 -9.72
N MET A 81 0.74 -4.56 -10.76
CA MET A 81 1.04 -3.86 -12.02
C MET A 81 -0.19 -3.14 -12.57
N ARG A 82 0.04 -2.09 -13.32
CA ARG A 82 -0.98 -1.42 -14.12
C ARG A 82 -0.87 -1.90 -15.56
N ILE A 83 -2.01 -2.27 -16.13
CA ILE A 83 -2.08 -2.76 -17.50
C ILE A 83 -3.05 -1.89 -18.31
N SER A 84 -2.69 -1.63 -19.56
CA SER A 84 -3.54 -1.02 -20.58
C SER A 84 -3.44 -1.85 -21.83
N ILE A 85 -4.59 -2.08 -22.50
CA ILE A 85 -4.67 -2.89 -23.71
C ILE A 85 -5.29 -2.04 -24.81
N ALA A 86 -4.74 -2.10 -26.00
CA ALA A 86 -5.31 -1.46 -27.18
C ALA A 86 -5.25 -2.42 -28.38
N GLU A 87 -6.27 -2.34 -29.23
CA GLU A 87 -6.25 -3.08 -30.49
C GLU A 87 -5.43 -2.30 -31.52
N LEU A 88 -4.55 -3.00 -32.22
CA LEU A 88 -3.81 -2.45 -33.33
C LEU A 88 -4.66 -2.46 -34.62
N PRO A 89 -4.40 -1.56 -35.57
CA PRO A 89 -5.05 -1.60 -36.88
C PRO A 89 -4.92 -2.99 -37.49
N ILE A 90 -6.00 -3.49 -38.10
CA ILE A 90 -6.02 -4.77 -38.76
C ILE A 90 -5.12 -4.69 -40.02
N GLU A 91 -4.16 -5.61 -40.11
CA GLU A 91 -3.32 -5.74 -41.28
C GLU A 91 -4.10 -6.39 -42.45
N ASP A 92 -3.54 -6.32 -43.66
CA ASP A 92 -4.17 -6.85 -44.87
C ASP A 92 -4.50 -8.36 -44.81
N ASN A 93 -3.88 -9.10 -43.87
CA ASN A 93 -4.13 -10.52 -43.61
C ASN A 93 -5.38 -10.80 -42.75
N GLY A 94 -6.07 -9.77 -42.29
CA GLY A 94 -7.27 -9.88 -41.47
C GLY A 94 -7.03 -10.33 -40.01
N GLN A 95 -5.79 -10.48 -39.56
CA GLN A 95 -5.47 -10.90 -38.19
C GLN A 95 -5.56 -9.73 -37.22
N ARG A 96 -6.25 -9.94 -36.10
CA ARG A 96 -6.34 -8.97 -35.01
C ARG A 96 -5.12 -9.09 -34.09
N ARG A 97 -4.57 -7.95 -33.71
CA ARG A 97 -3.44 -7.86 -32.79
C ARG A 97 -3.73 -6.84 -31.73
N PHE A 98 -3.21 -7.07 -30.54
CA PHE A 98 -3.38 -6.19 -29.40
C PHE A 98 -2.02 -5.80 -28.85
N ILE A 99 -1.90 -4.54 -28.47
CA ILE A 99 -0.75 -4.05 -27.71
C ILE A 99 -1.14 -4.01 -26.22
N VAL A 100 -0.30 -4.58 -25.38
CA VAL A 100 -0.45 -4.55 -23.92
C VAL A 100 0.72 -3.77 -23.34
N ILE A 101 0.41 -2.73 -22.62
CA ILE A 101 1.39 -1.89 -21.90
C ILE A 101 1.20 -2.14 -20.42
N PHE A 102 2.28 -2.38 -19.69
CA PHE A 102 2.25 -2.60 -18.26
C PHE A 102 3.38 -1.88 -17.54
N ALA A 103 3.04 -1.37 -16.35
CA ALA A 103 3.97 -0.74 -15.44
C ALA A 103 3.98 -1.51 -14.11
N ASP A 104 5.17 -1.79 -13.60
CA ASP A 104 5.37 -2.33 -12.26
C ASP A 104 5.06 -1.25 -11.22
N LEU A 105 4.15 -1.52 -10.29
CA LEU A 105 3.76 -0.60 -9.23
C LEU A 105 4.38 -0.94 -7.88
N GLN A 106 5.25 -1.96 -7.80
CA GLN A 106 5.79 -2.46 -6.53
C GLN A 106 6.53 -1.36 -5.76
N GLU A 107 7.43 -0.65 -6.43
CA GLU A 107 8.22 0.41 -5.80
C GLU A 107 7.33 1.60 -5.39
N LEU A 108 6.40 1.99 -6.24
CA LEU A 108 5.45 3.07 -5.93
C LEU A 108 4.62 2.74 -4.68
N LYS A 109 4.04 1.54 -4.60
CA LYS A 109 3.25 1.11 -3.43
C LYS A 109 4.09 0.97 -2.17
N ASN A 110 5.35 0.56 -2.29
CA ASN A 110 6.28 0.53 -1.18
C ASN A 110 6.56 1.93 -0.63
N GLN A 111 6.77 2.92 -1.52
CA GLN A 111 7.00 4.31 -1.13
C GLN A 111 5.75 4.93 -0.48
N GLU A 112 4.57 4.72 -1.05
CA GLU A 112 3.29 5.15 -0.45
C GLU A 112 3.09 4.57 0.95
N SER A 113 3.36 3.28 1.12
CA SER A 113 3.25 2.60 2.43
C SER A 113 4.22 3.19 3.45
N LYS A 114 5.48 3.48 3.06
CA LYS A 114 6.46 4.14 3.93
C LYS A 114 6.00 5.54 4.34
N LEU A 115 5.51 6.34 3.39
CA LEU A 115 5.01 7.69 3.66
C LEU A 115 3.82 7.66 4.63
N ASN A 116 2.86 6.78 4.40
CA ASN A 116 1.69 6.61 5.28
C ASN A 116 2.11 6.22 6.71
N LYS A 117 3.12 5.35 6.85
CA LYS A 117 3.66 4.97 8.17
C LYS A 117 4.31 6.15 8.88
N ILE A 118 5.10 6.96 8.16
CA ILE A 118 5.75 8.18 8.71
C ILE A 118 4.69 9.20 9.14
N GLN A 119 3.67 9.46 8.31
CA GLN A 119 2.58 10.39 8.63
C GLN A 119 1.80 9.94 9.87
N LYS A 120 1.49 8.63 9.97
CA LYS A 120 0.83 8.07 11.15
C LYS A 120 1.66 8.26 12.41
N MET A 121 2.97 8.03 12.32
CA MET A 121 3.89 8.19 13.45
C MET A 121 4.04 9.65 13.86
N HIS A 122 4.11 10.57 12.90
CA HIS A 122 4.14 12.02 13.15
C HIS A 122 2.85 12.53 13.83
N SER A 123 1.69 12.03 13.40
CA SER A 123 0.40 12.37 14.01
C SER A 123 0.31 11.89 15.47
N ILE A 124 0.82 10.69 15.77
CA ILE A 124 0.89 10.16 17.15
C ILE A 124 1.86 11.00 17.99
N GLY A 125 3.04 11.35 17.45
CA GLY A 125 4.01 12.18 18.17
C GLY A 125 3.46 13.56 18.54
N LYS A 126 2.74 14.20 17.61
CA LYS A 126 2.13 15.52 17.85
C LYS A 126 1.01 15.47 18.88
N LEU A 127 0.20 14.40 18.86
CA LEU A 127 -0.85 14.17 19.88
C LEU A 127 -0.23 13.85 21.25
N SER A 128 0.83 13.03 21.29
CA SER A 128 1.50 12.67 22.54
C SER A 128 2.12 13.88 23.24
N GLY A 129 2.76 14.80 22.49
CA GLY A 129 3.32 16.03 23.05
C GLY A 129 2.27 16.98 23.64
N GLY A 130 1.09 17.10 23.00
CA GLY A 130 -0.03 17.88 23.54
C GLY A 130 -0.63 17.27 24.79
N ILE A 131 -0.82 15.94 24.78
CA ILE A 131 -1.37 15.21 25.94
C ILE A 131 -0.41 15.28 27.15
N ALA A 132 0.90 15.10 26.93
CA ALA A 132 1.91 15.21 27.97
C ALA A 132 1.91 16.58 28.62
N HIS A 133 1.84 17.66 27.82
CA HIS A 133 1.75 19.03 28.34
C HIS A 133 0.50 19.24 29.17
N ASP A 134 -0.67 18.81 28.70
CA ASP A 134 -1.94 19.00 29.44
C ASP A 134 -1.99 18.13 30.71
N TYR A 135 -1.42 16.93 30.65
CA TYR A 135 -1.29 16.03 31.78
C TYR A 135 -0.39 16.64 32.87
N ASN A 136 0.76 17.19 32.47
CA ASN A 136 1.68 17.87 33.38
C ASN A 136 1.07 19.11 34.02
N ASN A 137 0.26 19.86 33.27
CA ASN A 137 -0.47 21.00 33.84
C ASN A 137 -1.49 20.56 34.89
N MET A 138 -2.25 19.50 34.66
CA MET A 138 -3.18 18.94 35.64
C MET A 138 -2.46 18.42 36.88
N LEU A 139 -1.37 17.69 36.71
CA LEU A 139 -0.55 17.24 37.84
C LEU A 139 0.02 18.41 38.64
N GLY A 140 0.49 19.47 37.98
CA GLY A 140 0.97 20.70 38.65
C GLY A 140 -0.08 21.34 39.57
N VAL A 141 -1.32 21.40 39.10
CA VAL A 141 -2.46 21.92 39.93
C VAL A 141 -2.73 21.01 41.11
N ILE A 142 -2.77 19.68 40.90
CA ILE A 142 -2.99 18.69 41.99
C ILE A 142 -1.89 18.81 43.05
N MET A 143 -0.63 18.86 42.60
CA MET A 143 0.53 18.98 43.50
C MET A 143 0.51 20.27 44.30
N GLY A 144 0.16 21.41 43.66
CA GLY A 144 0.02 22.69 44.35
C GLY A 144 -1.04 22.67 45.48
N TYR A 145 -2.18 22.01 45.20
CA TYR A 145 -3.20 21.84 46.27
C TYR A 145 -2.74 20.87 47.36
N CYS A 146 -1.96 19.83 47.05
CA CYS A 146 -1.37 18.95 48.05
C CYS A 146 -0.43 19.72 48.99
N GLU A 147 0.39 20.63 48.49
CA GLU A 147 1.29 21.46 49.28
C GLU A 147 0.51 22.41 50.23
N LEU A 148 -0.55 23.00 49.71
CA LEU A 148 -1.45 23.84 50.56
C LEU A 148 -2.12 23.02 51.65
N LEU A 149 -2.54 21.78 51.37
CA LEU A 149 -3.14 20.87 52.36
C LEU A 149 -2.09 20.42 53.37
N GLU A 150 -0.87 20.07 53.00
CA GLU A 150 0.20 19.75 53.93
C GLU A 150 0.42 20.87 54.94
N HIS A 151 0.40 22.12 54.48
CA HIS A 151 0.60 23.28 55.34
C HIS A 151 -0.57 23.52 56.30
N LYS A 152 -1.82 23.29 55.85
CA LYS A 152 -3.02 23.46 56.66
C LYS A 152 -3.30 22.30 57.62
N LEU A 153 -2.79 21.11 57.32
CA LEU A 153 -3.02 19.89 58.11
C LEU A 153 -1.86 19.56 59.04
N HIS A 154 -1.00 20.53 59.36
CA HIS A 154 0.18 20.27 60.20
C HIS A 154 -0.18 19.70 61.58
N ASP A 155 -1.34 20.06 62.12
CA ASP A 155 -1.84 19.57 63.41
C ASP A 155 -2.74 18.33 63.33
N GLN A 156 -2.89 17.76 62.09
CA GLN A 156 -3.76 16.62 61.82
C GLN A 156 -2.97 15.49 61.11
N PRO A 157 -2.12 14.75 61.84
CA PRO A 157 -1.14 13.81 61.22
C PRO A 157 -1.80 12.69 60.40
N GLU A 158 -3.02 12.28 60.78
CA GLU A 158 -3.74 11.25 60.03
C GLU A 158 -4.22 11.74 58.64
N LEU A 159 -4.69 12.99 58.56
CA LEU A 159 -5.13 13.60 57.31
C LEU A 159 -3.95 14.02 56.45
N LYS A 160 -2.84 14.44 57.04
CA LYS A 160 -1.61 14.75 56.35
C LYS A 160 -1.07 13.57 55.53
N LYS A 161 -1.16 12.35 56.05
CA LYS A 161 -0.76 11.13 55.32
C LYS A 161 -1.45 10.98 53.98
N TYR A 162 -2.72 11.38 53.85
CA TYR A 162 -3.43 11.34 52.56
C TYR A 162 -2.88 12.35 51.58
N ALA A 163 -2.56 13.56 51.99
CA ALA A 163 -1.94 14.58 51.14
C ALA A 163 -0.56 14.10 50.66
N ASP A 164 0.25 13.50 51.53
CA ASP A 164 1.57 12.92 51.19
C ASP A 164 1.45 11.80 50.15
N GLN A 165 0.44 10.93 50.25
CA GLN A 165 0.20 9.86 49.28
C GLN A 165 -0.22 10.39 47.90
N ILE A 166 -1.08 11.41 47.87
CA ILE A 166 -1.51 12.06 46.61
C ILE A 166 -0.30 12.72 45.95
N LYS A 167 0.54 13.41 46.73
CA LYS A 167 1.77 14.04 46.24
C LYS A 167 2.75 13.02 45.66
N LEU A 168 2.93 11.88 46.34
CA LEU A 168 3.78 10.79 45.86
C LEU A 168 3.27 10.20 44.54
N ALA A 169 1.97 10.02 44.42
CA ALA A 169 1.36 9.55 43.18
C ALA A 169 1.51 10.57 42.03
N GLY A 170 1.33 11.86 42.32
CA GLY A 170 1.53 12.94 41.36
C GLY A 170 2.97 13.01 40.83
N ASN A 171 3.97 12.91 41.75
CA ASN A 171 5.39 12.88 41.32
C ASN A 171 5.70 11.71 40.39
N ARG A 172 5.19 10.52 40.67
CA ARG A 172 5.34 9.37 39.74
C ARG A 172 4.68 9.61 38.41
N GLY A 173 3.54 10.34 38.39
CA GLY A 173 2.89 10.71 37.14
C GLY A 173 3.73 11.65 36.29
N VAL A 174 4.44 12.61 36.89
CA VAL A 174 5.35 13.53 36.19
C VAL A 174 6.57 12.78 35.59
N GLU A 175 7.10 11.78 36.30
CA GLU A 175 8.25 10.99 35.81
C GLU A 175 7.89 10.11 34.59
N LEU A 176 6.61 9.83 34.33
CA LEU A 176 6.13 8.98 33.25
C LEU A 176 5.77 9.78 31.96
N THR A 177 5.79 11.09 31.98
CA THR A 177 5.45 12.00 30.88
C THR A 177 6.69 12.70 30.33
#